data_b54b46a45dc9d6c6de7bb82935d66f44
#
_entry.id   b54b46a45dc9d6c6de7bb82935d66f44
#
_cell.length_a   1.000
_cell.length_b   1.000
_cell.length_c   1.000
_cell.angle_alpha   90.00
_cell.angle_beta   90.00
_cell.angle_gamma   90.00
#
_symmetry.space_group_name_H-M   'P 1'
#
loop_
_entity.id
_entity.type
_entity.pdbx_description
1 polymer ?
#
loop_
_entity_poly.entity_id
_entity_poly.type
_entity_poly.pdbx_seq_one_letter_code
_entity_poly.pdbx_strand_id
1 'polypeptide(L)'
;MYLTLILFLMGVLLQGCASTPPGNTLKPTAEKLIGKSQAELLQCAGQPLQRTTHGQELVLRYYKEAPMFEESRPFLKGSQPGIHHGCWASVLLENERVMGVEFRMVPESEKHGDECEEIFQACAA
;
A
#
# COMPACT_ATOMS: atom_id res chain seq x y z
N MET A 1 31.16 -44.01 22.29
CA MET A 1 30.98 -43.74 20.83
C MET A 1 29.50 -43.60 20.44
N TYR A 2 28.60 -44.32 21.02
CA TYR A 2 27.15 -44.20 20.71
C TYR A 2 26.49 -42.90 21.26
N LEU A 3 26.97 -42.42 22.39
CA LEU A 3 26.39 -41.23 23.03
C LEU A 3 26.69 -39.94 22.28
N THR A 4 27.86 -39.87 21.64
CA THR A 4 28.25 -38.72 20.81
C THR A 4 27.51 -38.67 19.46
N LEU A 5 27.13 -39.83 18.94
CA LEU A 5 26.37 -39.93 17.69
C LEU A 5 24.91 -39.47 17.88
N ILE A 6 24.31 -39.74 19.04
CA ILE A 6 22.94 -39.36 19.37
C ILE A 6 22.84 -37.84 19.58
N LEU A 7 23.85 -37.22 20.16
CA LEU A 7 23.89 -35.73 20.30
C LEU A 7 24.04 -35.00 18.98
N PHE A 8 24.67 -35.65 17.99
CA PHE A 8 24.79 -35.04 16.65
C PHE A 8 23.51 -35.16 15.81
N LEU A 9 22.69 -36.21 16.07
CA LEU A 9 21.42 -36.38 15.36
C LEU A 9 20.29 -35.47 15.88
N MET A 10 20.39 -34.95 17.11
CA MET A 10 19.38 -34.07 17.68
C MET A 10 19.56 -32.59 17.30
N GLY A 11 20.67 -32.24 16.67
CA GLY A 11 20.98 -30.85 16.28
C GLY A 11 20.41 -30.38 14.95
N VAL A 12 19.78 -31.24 14.15
CA VAL A 12 19.42 -30.92 12.75
C VAL A 12 17.91 -30.64 12.56
N LEU A 13 17.09 -30.69 13.62
CA LEU A 13 15.63 -30.56 13.49
C LEU A 13 15.07 -29.20 13.87
N LEU A 14 15.88 -28.14 13.95
CA LEU A 14 15.42 -26.76 14.20
C LEU A 14 15.65 -25.86 12.99
N GLN A 15 15.39 -26.38 11.78
CA GLN A 15 15.14 -25.50 10.67
C GLN A 15 13.66 -25.10 10.72
N GLY A 16 13.38 -24.12 11.57
CA GLY A 16 12.10 -23.46 11.58
C GLY A 16 11.86 -22.90 10.19
N CYS A 17 10.82 -23.37 9.51
CA CYS A 17 10.28 -22.70 8.35
C CYS A 17 9.88 -21.31 8.80
N ALA A 18 10.67 -20.31 8.45
CA ALA A 18 10.22 -18.93 8.42
C ALA A 18 9.14 -18.88 7.36
N SER A 19 7.88 -19.07 7.78
CA SER A 19 6.73 -18.80 6.94
C SER A 19 6.73 -17.31 6.71
N THR A 20 7.28 -16.88 5.59
CA THR A 20 7.04 -15.55 5.06
C THR A 20 5.52 -15.43 4.90
N PRO A 21 4.84 -14.53 5.60
CA PRO A 21 3.42 -14.35 5.35
C PRO A 21 3.25 -14.08 3.87
N PRO A 22 2.18 -14.59 3.22
CA PRO A 22 1.90 -14.30 1.82
C PRO A 22 1.84 -12.79 1.70
N GLY A 23 2.89 -12.22 1.13
CA GLY A 23 3.14 -10.81 1.16
C GLY A 23 2.04 -10.08 0.42
N ASN A 24 1.46 -9.11 1.04
CA ASN A 24 1.19 -7.89 0.35
C ASN A 24 2.53 -7.43 -0.20
N THR A 25 2.81 -7.79 -1.44
CA THR A 25 3.90 -7.19 -2.18
C THR A 25 3.56 -5.71 -2.26
N LEU A 26 4.11 -4.96 -1.30
CA LEU A 26 4.04 -3.52 -1.35
C LEU A 26 4.57 -3.12 -2.71
N LYS A 27 3.80 -2.33 -3.43
CA LYS A 27 4.29 -1.79 -4.69
C LYS A 27 5.58 -1.00 -4.42
N PRO A 28 6.51 -0.99 -5.35
CA PRO A 28 7.84 -0.37 -5.15
C PRO A 28 7.79 1.06 -4.62
N THR A 29 6.77 1.80 -5.04
CA THR A 29 6.57 3.19 -4.60
C THR A 29 6.19 3.27 -3.12
N ALA A 30 5.35 2.36 -2.64
CA ALA A 30 4.97 2.30 -1.24
C ALA A 30 6.15 1.98 -0.33
N GLU A 31 7.02 1.09 -0.74
CA GLU A 31 8.26 0.76 0.01
C GLU A 31 9.15 1.97 0.20
N LYS A 32 9.27 2.81 -0.83
CA LYS A 32 10.07 4.04 -0.78
C LYS A 32 9.51 5.10 0.16
N LEU A 33 8.24 5.03 0.50
CA LEU A 33 7.61 5.94 1.45
C LEU A 33 7.90 5.60 2.90
N ILE A 34 8.14 4.33 3.20
CA ILE A 34 8.38 3.86 4.56
C ILE A 34 9.59 4.59 5.17
N GLY A 35 9.41 5.15 6.35
CA GLY A 35 10.44 5.89 7.07
C GLY A 35 10.56 7.38 6.70
N LYS A 36 9.89 7.86 5.65
CA LYS A 36 9.83 9.29 5.35
C LYS A 36 9.10 10.04 6.46
N SER A 37 9.52 11.27 6.71
CA SER A 37 8.81 12.15 7.63
C SER A 37 7.50 12.64 7.04
N GLN A 38 6.58 13.07 7.90
CA GLN A 38 5.33 13.69 7.47
C GLN A 38 5.58 14.90 6.56
N ALA A 39 6.57 15.73 6.88
CA ALA A 39 6.91 16.90 6.08
C ALA A 39 7.39 16.52 4.68
N GLU A 40 8.25 15.52 4.57
CA GLU A 40 8.72 14.99 3.27
C GLU A 40 7.57 14.43 2.44
N LEU A 41 6.66 13.68 3.08
CA LEU A 41 5.49 13.15 2.41
C LEU A 41 4.57 14.26 1.87
N LEU A 42 4.26 15.27 2.69
CA LEU A 42 3.43 16.40 2.27
C LEU A 42 4.08 17.23 1.16
N GLN A 43 5.39 17.31 1.17
CA GLN A 43 6.14 18.04 0.14
C GLN A 43 6.06 17.34 -1.22
N CYS A 44 6.16 16.01 -1.27
CA CYS A 44 6.15 15.26 -2.53
C CYS A 44 4.76 14.81 -2.98
N ALA A 45 3.89 14.39 -2.06
CA ALA A 45 2.54 13.91 -2.37
C ALA A 45 1.47 15.01 -2.31
N GLY A 46 1.79 16.15 -1.71
CA GLY A 46 0.83 17.22 -1.50
C GLY A 46 -0.10 16.98 -0.32
N GLN A 47 -1.16 17.76 -0.24
CA GLN A 47 -2.14 17.67 0.83
C GLN A 47 -3.06 16.46 0.65
N PRO A 48 -3.30 15.68 1.71
CA PRO A 48 -4.26 14.57 1.65
C PRO A 48 -5.70 15.10 1.56
N LEU A 49 -6.58 14.28 0.99
CA LEU A 49 -8.02 14.56 0.98
C LEU A 49 -8.65 14.42 2.34
N GLN A 50 -8.16 13.47 3.13
CA GLN A 50 -8.66 13.21 4.48
C GLN A 50 -7.49 13.01 5.43
N ARG A 51 -7.68 13.45 6.65
CA ARG A 51 -6.74 13.29 7.76
C ARG A 51 -7.52 12.77 8.97
N THR A 52 -7.10 11.64 9.49
CA THR A 52 -7.73 11.02 10.67
C THR A 52 -6.66 10.68 11.69
N THR A 53 -6.90 11.06 12.94
CA THR A 53 -5.98 10.76 14.04
C THR A 53 -6.62 9.73 14.98
N HIS A 54 -5.89 8.68 15.29
CA HIS A 54 -6.27 7.65 16.25
C HIS A 54 -5.16 7.51 17.30
N GLY A 55 -5.30 8.17 18.45
CA GLY A 55 -4.25 8.19 19.45
C GLY A 55 -2.99 8.87 18.93
N GLN A 56 -1.89 8.12 18.83
CA GLN A 56 -0.62 8.60 18.28
C GLN A 56 -0.45 8.30 16.79
N GLU A 57 -1.40 7.60 16.21
CA GLU A 57 -1.40 7.28 14.79
C GLU A 57 -2.11 8.36 13.99
N LEU A 58 -1.53 8.74 12.87
CA LEU A 58 -2.11 9.63 11.89
C LEU A 58 -2.29 8.89 10.58
N VAL A 59 -3.50 8.91 10.04
CA VAL A 59 -3.81 8.34 8.72
C VAL A 59 -4.09 9.48 7.75
N LEU A 60 -3.29 9.55 6.70
CA LEU A 60 -3.47 10.47 5.58
C LEU A 60 -4.02 9.71 4.38
N ARG A 61 -5.14 10.16 3.83
CA ARG A 61 -5.78 9.50 2.69
C ARG A 61 -5.70 10.34 1.44
N TYR A 62 -5.19 9.72 0.40
CA TYR A 62 -5.07 10.28 -0.95
C TYR A 62 -5.97 9.51 -1.91
N TYR A 63 -6.39 10.16 -2.98
CA TYR A 63 -7.18 9.54 -4.02
C TYR A 63 -6.69 9.98 -5.40
N LYS A 64 -6.61 9.03 -6.30
CA LYS A 64 -6.34 9.29 -7.72
C LYS A 64 -7.40 8.62 -8.57
N GLU A 65 -8.10 9.41 -9.34
CA GLU A 65 -9.09 8.92 -10.28
C GLU A 65 -8.41 8.38 -11.54
N ALA A 66 -8.88 7.21 -12.01
CA ALA A 66 -8.43 6.65 -13.27
C ALA A 66 -8.92 7.52 -14.45
N PRO A 67 -8.10 7.70 -15.49
CA PRO A 67 -8.54 8.43 -16.66
C PRO A 67 -9.71 7.69 -17.31
N MET A 68 -10.82 8.39 -17.49
CA MET A 68 -11.94 7.88 -18.25
C MET A 68 -11.63 8.06 -19.74
N PHE A 69 -11.53 6.96 -20.47
CA PHE A 69 -11.44 6.99 -21.91
C PHE A 69 -12.73 7.60 -22.48
N GLU A 70 -12.62 8.48 -23.45
CA GLU A 70 -13.79 9.10 -24.09
C GLU A 70 -14.75 8.07 -24.69
N GLU A 71 -14.24 6.93 -25.11
CA GLU A 71 -15.02 5.78 -25.59
C GLU A 71 -15.92 5.17 -24.52
N SER A 72 -15.64 5.42 -23.27
CA SER A 72 -16.44 4.96 -22.14
C SER A 72 -17.58 5.91 -21.79
N ARG A 73 -17.73 7.02 -22.52
CA ARG A 73 -18.90 7.87 -22.37
C ARG A 73 -20.11 7.16 -22.94
N PRO A 74 -20.98 6.62 -22.09
CA PRO A 74 -22.18 6.00 -22.60
C PRO A 74 -23.07 7.07 -23.17
N PHE A 75 -23.26 7.04 -24.46
CA PHE A 75 -24.31 7.78 -25.15
C PHE A 75 -25.70 7.28 -24.75
N LEU A 76 -25.76 6.29 -23.87
CA LEU A 76 -26.99 5.65 -23.46
C LEU A 76 -27.60 6.45 -22.30
N LYS A 77 -28.78 6.98 -22.54
CA LYS A 77 -29.69 7.42 -21.48
C LYS A 77 -29.85 6.28 -20.48
N GLY A 78 -29.32 6.42 -19.27
CA GLY A 78 -29.43 5.42 -18.23
C GLY A 78 -28.10 4.87 -17.70
N SER A 79 -26.95 5.35 -18.19
CA SER A 79 -25.69 5.13 -17.52
C SER A 79 -25.75 5.77 -16.16
N GLN A 80 -25.55 4.98 -15.11
CA GLN A 80 -25.51 5.51 -13.76
C GLN A 80 -24.35 6.50 -13.67
N PRO A 81 -24.63 7.78 -13.35
CA PRO A 81 -23.56 8.72 -13.08
C PRO A 81 -22.83 8.25 -11.84
N GLY A 82 -21.54 8.00 -11.94
CA GLY A 82 -20.72 7.94 -10.76
C GLY A 82 -20.12 6.61 -10.35
N ILE A 83 -19.88 5.65 -11.26
CA ILE A 83 -18.87 4.64 -10.94
C ILE A 83 -17.51 5.29 -11.18
N HIS A 84 -16.98 5.90 -10.14
CA HIS A 84 -15.63 6.42 -10.16
C HIS A 84 -14.65 5.26 -10.04
N HIS A 85 -13.80 5.10 -11.04
CA HIS A 85 -12.68 4.18 -10.98
C HIS A 85 -11.46 4.92 -10.49
N GLY A 86 -10.79 4.39 -9.50
CA GLY A 86 -9.61 5.03 -8.96
C GLY A 86 -8.95 4.25 -7.86
N CYS A 87 -7.94 4.84 -7.25
CA CYS A 87 -7.21 4.28 -6.13
C CYS A 87 -7.24 5.21 -4.91
N TRP A 88 -7.62 4.67 -3.77
CA TRP A 88 -7.39 5.27 -2.48
C TRP A 88 -6.07 4.77 -1.90
N ALA A 89 -5.27 5.67 -1.40
CA ALA A 89 -4.07 5.36 -0.65
C ALA A 89 -4.21 5.88 0.77
N SER A 90 -4.02 5.00 1.73
CA SER A 90 -3.99 5.34 3.15
C SER A 90 -2.56 5.23 3.64
N VAL A 91 -1.99 6.32 4.10
CA VAL A 91 -0.64 6.37 4.66
C VAL A 91 -0.75 6.45 6.17
N LEU A 92 -0.22 5.45 6.84
CA LEU A 92 -0.15 5.38 8.29
C LEU A 92 1.16 6.00 8.78
N LEU A 93 1.04 7.01 9.62
CA LEU A 93 2.18 7.65 10.28
C LEU A 93 2.11 7.44 11.79
N GLU A 94 3.26 7.21 12.37
CA GLU A 94 3.46 7.09 13.80
C GLU A 94 4.70 7.90 14.17
N ASN A 95 4.62 8.76 15.17
CA ASN A 95 5.69 9.68 15.54
C ASN A 95 6.22 10.51 14.34
N GLU A 96 5.30 11.00 13.50
CA GLU A 96 5.59 11.80 12.31
C GLU A 96 6.40 11.08 11.21
N ARG A 97 6.42 9.74 11.23
CA ARG A 97 7.08 8.92 10.22
C ARG A 97 6.13 7.92 9.60
N VAL A 98 6.28 7.71 8.30
CA VAL A 98 5.51 6.73 7.56
C VAL A 98 5.87 5.32 8.00
N MET A 99 4.87 4.59 8.48
CA MET A 99 4.99 3.21 8.95
C MET A 99 4.39 2.21 7.99
N GLY A 100 3.38 2.61 7.22
CA GLY A 100 2.71 1.75 6.29
C GLY A 100 1.94 2.51 5.23
N VAL A 101 1.67 1.85 4.13
CA VAL A 101 0.85 2.36 3.03
C VAL A 101 -0.08 1.25 2.58
N GLU A 102 -1.37 1.54 2.50
CA GLU A 102 -2.39 0.64 2.01
C GLU A 102 -3.08 1.23 0.79
N PHE A 103 -3.22 0.43 -0.25
CA PHE A 103 -3.94 0.81 -1.47
C PHE A 103 -5.26 0.06 -1.58
N ARG A 104 -6.28 0.77 -2.00
CA ARG A 104 -7.61 0.22 -2.23
C ARG A 104 -8.18 0.72 -3.54
N MET A 105 -8.43 -0.20 -4.46
CA MET A 105 -9.09 0.14 -5.73
C MET A 105 -10.59 0.35 -5.54
N VAL A 106 -11.14 1.23 -6.34
CA VAL A 106 -12.58 1.48 -6.42
C VAL A 106 -13.01 1.30 -7.87
N PRO A 107 -13.95 0.40 -8.15
CA PRO A 107 -14.48 -0.66 -7.29
C PRO A 107 -13.44 -1.73 -6.95
N GLU A 108 -13.63 -2.45 -5.85
CA GLU A 108 -12.65 -3.44 -5.33
C GLU A 108 -12.36 -4.61 -6.30
N SER A 109 -13.25 -4.85 -7.24
CA SER A 109 -13.09 -5.88 -8.28
C SER A 109 -12.09 -5.52 -9.37
N GLU A 110 -11.70 -4.26 -9.46
CA GLU A 110 -10.74 -3.79 -10.45
C GLU A 110 -9.32 -4.24 -10.09
N LYS A 111 -8.58 -4.64 -11.11
CA LYS A 111 -7.16 -4.92 -10.95
C LYS A 111 -6.42 -3.61 -10.67
N HIS A 112 -5.39 -3.69 -9.85
CA HIS A 112 -4.54 -2.55 -9.57
C HIS A 112 -4.00 -1.94 -10.86
N GLY A 113 -4.46 -0.74 -11.15
CA GLY A 113 -3.92 0.09 -12.22
C GLY A 113 -2.73 0.94 -11.74
N ASP A 114 -2.21 1.72 -12.65
CA ASP A 114 -1.06 2.60 -12.36
C ASP A 114 -1.44 3.80 -11.47
N GLU A 115 -2.74 4.05 -11.27
CA GLU A 115 -3.25 5.17 -10.47
C GLU A 115 -2.70 5.15 -9.03
N CYS A 116 -2.58 3.96 -8.44
CA CYS A 116 -2.01 3.81 -7.11
C CYS A 116 -0.55 4.24 -7.05
N GLU A 117 0.23 3.88 -8.06
CA GLU A 117 1.63 4.26 -8.18
C GLU A 117 1.79 5.76 -8.45
N GLU A 118 0.91 6.33 -9.26
CA GLU A 118 0.95 7.74 -9.64
C GLU A 118 0.73 8.69 -8.45
N ILE A 119 -0.03 8.27 -7.43
CA ILE A 119 -0.29 9.10 -6.24
C ILE A 119 1.02 9.57 -5.59
N PHE A 120 2.01 8.70 -5.55
CA PHE A 120 3.29 8.96 -4.88
C PHE A 120 4.48 9.00 -5.84
N GLN A 121 4.25 9.16 -7.12
CA GLN A 121 5.30 9.15 -8.13
C GLN A 121 6.39 10.19 -7.83
N ALA A 122 6.02 11.39 -7.41
CA ALA A 122 6.96 12.44 -7.04
C ALA A 122 7.76 12.11 -5.78
N CYS A 123 7.24 11.24 -4.92
CA CYS A 123 7.92 10.80 -3.70
C CYS A 123 8.96 9.70 -3.96
N ALA A 124 8.86 9.02 -5.08
CA ALA A 124 9.71 7.91 -5.46
C ALA A 124 10.92 8.32 -6.31
N ALA A 125 10.91 9.55 -6.78
CA ALA A 125 11.98 10.11 -7.61
C ALA A 125 13.27 10.36 -6.80
#